data_7f38d67a51805c0713a6d2977b67e183
#
_entry.id   7f38d67a51805c0713a6d2977b67e183
#
_cell.length_a   1.000
_cell.length_b   1.000
_cell.length_c   1.000
_cell.angle_alpha   90.00
_cell.angle_beta   90.00
_cell.angle_gamma   90.00
#
_symmetry.space_group_name_H-M   'P 1'
#
loop_
_entity.id
_entity.type
_entity.pdbx_description
1 polymer ?
#
loop_
_entity_poly.entity_id
_entity_poly.type
_entity_poly.pdbx_seq_one_letter_code
_entity_poly.pdbx_strand_id
1 'polypeptide(L)'
;MGARKQILLLAEGATMAHFVRPVALADSLGAYQDEYDIHLYAPSRFAPDLADKFYSTGELKSAPSENFLANIARGKPLFSPEVLRAYVQEDCQLIRRIRPDLVVGDMRLSLPISARLEKVPSAVIINAYWSPYAKRHSVIPELPLTRAIPPRWLSRVYPAIEPLAGAMHVAQMNRVRKEFGVPPLPLEIRRMFTDGDYVLYPDVREFVPTNGAPATHHYVGICNWASSTPKPGWWGRMCADPNPKVFISLGSSGPIRVLPELLAALARLPVSVVLSTSGRPVSAIKTNMYTAALLPFIETAAQAAVVVSHGGSGGLYPAMAAGVPVLAIPSNADQQLSTAVLHENGAGLGVRVEEATRKVLYSALLRILSEASYTRAAEGWAAVFQRDAARNRFHEFLKCVF
;
A
#
# COMPACT_ATOMS: atom_id res chain seq x y z
N MET A 1 1.64 9.86 -37.78
CA MET A 1 1.59 9.44 -36.38
C MET A 1 2.88 9.92 -35.70
N GLY A 2 2.81 10.65 -34.56
CA GLY A 2 4.00 11.02 -33.79
C GLY A 2 4.70 9.78 -33.21
N ALA A 3 5.98 9.92 -32.83
CA ALA A 3 6.66 8.85 -32.13
C ALA A 3 5.95 8.57 -30.79
N ARG A 4 5.79 7.29 -30.42
CA ARG A 4 5.21 6.88 -29.13
C ARG A 4 6.07 7.41 -27.99
N LYS A 5 5.44 7.84 -26.91
CA LYS A 5 6.12 8.30 -25.71
C LYS A 5 6.67 7.11 -24.90
N GLN A 6 7.94 7.19 -24.53
CA GLN A 6 8.64 6.14 -23.78
C GLN A 6 8.42 6.34 -22.28
N ILE A 7 7.81 5.36 -21.60
CA ILE A 7 7.54 5.41 -20.15
C ILE A 7 8.29 4.27 -19.46
N LEU A 8 9.16 4.60 -18.52
CA LEU A 8 9.85 3.63 -17.67
C LEU A 8 9.18 3.58 -16.30
N LEU A 9 8.70 2.41 -15.89
CA LEU A 9 8.15 2.16 -14.56
C LEU A 9 9.11 1.29 -13.76
N LEU A 10 9.47 1.75 -12.55
CA LEU A 10 10.36 1.06 -11.62
C LEU A 10 9.53 0.60 -10.40
N ALA A 11 9.27 -0.70 -10.33
CA ALA A 11 8.49 -1.34 -9.28
C ALA A 11 9.41 -1.92 -8.20
N GLU A 12 9.54 -1.25 -7.05
CA GLU A 12 10.32 -1.74 -5.93
C GLU A 12 9.68 -2.99 -5.30
N GLY A 13 10.48 -3.97 -4.95
CA GLY A 13 9.99 -5.23 -4.38
C GLY A 13 9.88 -5.26 -2.86
N ALA A 14 10.01 -4.13 -2.18
CA ALA A 14 10.00 -4.07 -0.72
C ALA A 14 8.74 -4.69 -0.09
N THR A 15 7.56 -4.40 -0.69
CA THR A 15 6.29 -5.09 -0.39
C THR A 15 5.51 -5.32 -1.68
N MET A 16 4.46 -6.16 -1.61
CA MET A 16 3.57 -6.43 -2.75
C MET A 16 2.93 -5.14 -3.30
N ALA A 17 2.59 -4.17 -2.44
CA ALA A 17 1.95 -2.93 -2.86
C ALA A 17 2.82 -2.12 -3.84
N HIS A 18 4.14 -2.08 -3.63
CA HIS A 18 5.08 -1.34 -4.48
C HIS A 18 5.32 -2.00 -5.84
N PHE A 19 4.99 -3.28 -5.98
CA PHE A 19 4.92 -3.98 -7.26
C PHE A 19 3.58 -3.77 -7.96
N VAL A 20 2.48 -3.96 -7.22
CA VAL A 20 1.12 -3.91 -7.75
C VAL A 20 0.76 -2.58 -8.38
N ARG A 21 1.17 -1.46 -7.77
CA ARG A 21 0.78 -0.13 -8.25
C ARG A 21 1.36 0.22 -9.63
N PRO A 22 2.68 0.11 -9.87
CA PRO A 22 3.24 0.31 -11.22
C PRO A 22 2.63 -0.62 -12.26
N VAL A 23 2.37 -1.90 -11.91
CA VAL A 23 1.71 -2.86 -12.82
C VAL A 23 0.30 -2.41 -13.17
N ALA A 24 -0.51 -2.01 -12.17
CA ALA A 24 -1.87 -1.53 -12.40
C ALA A 24 -1.90 -0.26 -13.28
N LEU A 25 -0.95 0.65 -13.09
CA LEU A 25 -0.81 1.83 -13.93
C LEU A 25 -0.43 1.45 -15.37
N ALA A 26 0.53 0.54 -15.56
CA ALA A 26 0.91 0.04 -16.89
C ALA A 26 -0.27 -0.65 -17.57
N ASP A 27 -0.95 -1.57 -16.86
CA ASP A 27 -2.12 -2.30 -17.38
C ASP A 27 -3.26 -1.36 -17.81
N SER A 28 -3.45 -0.24 -17.11
CA SER A 28 -4.48 0.74 -17.43
C SER A 28 -4.29 1.42 -18.79
N LEU A 29 -3.09 1.35 -19.35
CA LEU A 29 -2.75 1.92 -20.66
C LEU A 29 -2.97 0.94 -21.81
N GLY A 30 -3.55 -0.23 -21.60
CA GLY A 30 -3.78 -1.24 -22.62
C GLY A 30 -4.56 -0.76 -23.86
N ALA A 31 -5.47 0.20 -23.70
CA ALA A 31 -6.20 0.82 -24.80
C ALA A 31 -5.41 1.93 -25.53
N TYR A 32 -4.21 2.29 -25.05
CA TYR A 32 -3.40 3.42 -25.53
C TYR A 32 -2.00 3.00 -26.00
N GLN A 33 -1.84 1.74 -26.44
CA GLN A 33 -0.57 1.17 -26.90
C GLN A 33 0.03 1.88 -28.12
N ASP A 34 -0.81 2.58 -28.90
CA ASP A 34 -0.36 3.39 -30.03
C ASP A 34 0.21 4.74 -29.61
N GLU A 35 -0.07 5.21 -28.38
CA GLU A 35 0.41 6.47 -27.83
C GLU A 35 1.69 6.29 -26.99
N TYR A 36 1.79 5.14 -26.26
CA TYR A 36 2.84 4.89 -25.28
C TYR A 36 3.58 3.58 -25.54
N ASP A 37 4.90 3.64 -25.35
CA ASP A 37 5.79 2.46 -25.27
C ASP A 37 6.25 2.30 -23.81
N ILE A 38 5.83 1.21 -23.18
CA ILE A 38 5.93 1.03 -21.75
C ILE A 38 7.02 -0.01 -21.43
N HIS A 39 7.89 0.34 -20.50
CA HIS A 39 8.94 -0.52 -19.98
C HIS A 39 8.77 -0.64 -18.46
N LEU A 40 8.45 -1.83 -17.94
CA LEU A 40 8.28 -2.08 -16.52
C LEU A 40 9.40 -2.97 -16.01
N TYR A 41 10.10 -2.48 -15.00
CA TYR A 41 11.18 -3.21 -14.34
C TYR A 41 10.81 -3.52 -12.90
N ALA A 42 10.92 -4.81 -12.53
CA ALA A 42 10.56 -5.34 -11.22
C ALA A 42 11.54 -6.44 -10.80
N PRO A 43 11.62 -6.80 -9.51
CA PRO A 43 12.42 -7.94 -9.06
C PRO A 43 12.02 -9.24 -9.76
N SER A 44 13.00 -10.11 -10.06
CA SER A 44 12.83 -11.36 -10.81
C SER A 44 11.78 -12.31 -10.22
N ARG A 45 11.54 -12.26 -8.91
CA ARG A 45 10.48 -13.05 -8.26
C ARG A 45 9.07 -12.76 -8.76
N PHE A 46 8.85 -11.61 -9.40
CA PHE A 46 7.58 -11.20 -10.00
C PHE A 46 7.52 -11.46 -11.52
N ALA A 47 8.56 -12.03 -12.11
CA ALA A 47 8.59 -12.32 -13.54
C ALA A 47 7.40 -13.17 -14.02
N PRO A 48 6.92 -14.20 -13.27
CA PRO A 48 5.75 -14.97 -13.68
C PRO A 48 4.48 -14.11 -13.79
N ASP A 49 4.33 -13.09 -12.94
CA ASP A 49 3.16 -12.18 -12.96
C ASP A 49 3.20 -11.19 -14.14
N LEU A 50 4.33 -11.09 -14.82
CA LEU A 50 4.59 -10.18 -15.93
C LEU A 50 4.73 -10.87 -17.29
N ALA A 51 4.60 -12.22 -17.36
CA ALA A 51 4.94 -13.00 -18.54
C ALA A 51 4.11 -12.66 -19.79
N ASP A 52 2.82 -12.36 -19.62
CA ASP A 52 1.86 -12.15 -20.72
C ASP A 52 1.44 -10.70 -20.87
N LYS A 53 2.29 -9.75 -20.46
CA LYS A 53 1.98 -8.32 -20.55
C LYS A 53 2.26 -7.76 -21.95
N PHE A 54 1.46 -6.78 -22.37
CA PHE A 54 1.61 -6.11 -23.68
C PHE A 54 2.78 -5.13 -23.74
N TYR A 55 3.49 -4.92 -22.62
CA TYR A 55 4.62 -4.01 -22.51
C TYR A 55 5.94 -4.76 -22.22
N SER A 56 7.06 -4.08 -22.46
CA SER A 56 8.38 -4.65 -22.21
C SER A 56 8.64 -4.77 -20.71
N THR A 57 9.18 -5.91 -20.29
CA THR A 57 9.50 -6.15 -18.87
C THR A 57 10.99 -6.46 -18.69
N GLY A 58 11.51 -6.18 -17.50
CA GLY A 58 12.89 -6.47 -17.16
C GLY A 58 13.12 -6.59 -15.67
N GLU A 59 14.31 -7.05 -15.31
CA GLU A 59 14.71 -7.23 -13.92
C GLU A 59 15.20 -5.92 -13.31
N LEU A 60 14.75 -5.66 -12.07
CA LEU A 60 15.18 -4.56 -11.21
C LEU A 60 15.74 -5.14 -9.91
N LYS A 61 16.92 -4.71 -9.50
CA LYS A 61 17.48 -5.08 -8.19
C LYS A 61 16.66 -4.42 -7.08
N SER A 62 16.27 -5.23 -6.11
CA SER A 62 15.53 -4.81 -4.93
C SER A 62 16.13 -5.45 -3.68
N ALA A 63 16.19 -4.69 -2.61
CA ALA A 63 16.59 -5.21 -1.31
C ALA A 63 15.60 -6.30 -0.85
N PRO A 64 16.07 -7.34 -0.12
CA PRO A 64 15.18 -8.34 0.44
C PRO A 64 14.08 -7.69 1.29
N SER A 65 12.83 -8.13 1.09
CA SER A 65 11.66 -7.60 1.84
C SER A 65 11.85 -7.71 3.35
N GLU A 66 12.53 -8.76 3.80
CA GLU A 66 12.83 -8.99 5.22
C GLU A 66 13.67 -7.87 5.82
N ASN A 67 14.68 -7.39 5.10
CA ASN A 67 15.53 -6.27 5.55
C ASN A 67 14.73 -4.97 5.65
N PHE A 68 13.88 -4.70 4.65
CA PHE A 68 13.00 -3.54 4.65
C PHE A 68 12.03 -3.57 5.84
N LEU A 69 11.35 -4.69 6.07
CA LEU A 69 10.42 -4.87 7.18
C LEU A 69 11.14 -4.83 8.55
N ALA A 70 12.34 -5.41 8.65
CA ALA A 70 13.15 -5.35 9.86
C ALA A 70 13.59 -3.92 10.20
N ASN A 71 13.91 -3.11 9.19
CA ASN A 71 14.25 -1.70 9.38
C ASN A 71 13.04 -0.91 9.89
N ILE A 72 11.86 -1.10 9.28
CA ILE A 72 10.61 -0.49 9.75
C ILE A 72 10.34 -0.85 11.22
N ALA A 73 10.41 -2.13 11.57
CA ALA A 73 10.14 -2.63 12.92
C ALA A 73 11.11 -2.08 13.99
N ARG A 74 12.29 -1.61 13.57
CA ARG A 74 13.32 -1.02 14.44
C ARG A 74 13.34 0.52 14.38
N GLY A 75 12.48 1.15 13.58
CA GLY A 75 12.51 2.59 13.34
C GLY A 75 13.78 3.08 12.63
N LYS A 76 14.44 2.19 11.87
CA LYS A 76 15.64 2.53 11.09
C LYS A 76 15.27 3.06 9.70
N PRO A 77 16.18 3.79 9.03
CA PRO A 77 15.99 4.16 7.63
C PRO A 77 15.68 2.95 6.74
N LEU A 78 14.75 3.12 5.80
CA LEU A 78 14.19 2.05 4.96
C LEU A 78 15.27 1.29 4.18
N PHE A 79 16.22 2.01 3.60
CA PHE A 79 17.35 1.47 2.85
C PHE A 79 18.67 2.03 3.39
N SER A 80 19.73 1.22 3.36
CA SER A 80 21.07 1.72 3.71
C SER A 80 21.64 2.61 2.61
N PRO A 81 22.65 3.45 2.90
CA PRO A 81 23.33 4.25 1.88
C PRO A 81 23.91 3.42 0.74
N GLU A 82 24.43 2.21 1.02
CA GLU A 82 24.99 1.29 0.04
C GLU A 82 23.91 0.82 -0.95
N VAL A 83 22.72 0.45 -0.44
CA VAL A 83 21.58 0.06 -1.27
C VAL A 83 21.12 1.23 -2.13
N LEU A 84 21.02 2.43 -1.55
CA LEU A 84 20.60 3.62 -2.31
C LEU A 84 21.60 3.98 -3.42
N ARG A 85 22.92 3.88 -3.16
CA ARG A 85 23.95 4.10 -4.21
C ARG A 85 23.82 3.10 -5.35
N ALA A 86 23.67 1.81 -5.01
CA ALA A 86 23.50 0.75 -6.00
C ALA A 86 22.26 0.98 -6.86
N TYR A 87 21.17 1.42 -6.23
CA TYR A 87 19.93 1.76 -6.92
C TYR A 87 20.10 2.95 -7.85
N VAL A 88 20.76 4.04 -7.41
CA VAL A 88 21.04 5.20 -8.28
C VAL A 88 21.83 4.77 -9.51
N GLN A 89 22.86 3.94 -9.35
CA GLN A 89 23.67 3.46 -10.47
C GLN A 89 22.86 2.62 -11.46
N GLU A 90 22.02 1.70 -10.97
CA GLU A 90 21.16 0.87 -11.80
C GLU A 90 20.09 1.70 -12.53
N ASP A 91 19.41 2.61 -11.83
CA ASP A 91 18.40 3.49 -12.40
C ASP A 91 18.99 4.34 -13.54
N CYS A 92 20.19 4.94 -13.33
CA CYS A 92 20.88 5.68 -14.38
C CYS A 92 21.22 4.81 -15.61
N GLN A 93 21.66 3.55 -15.41
CA GLN A 93 21.91 2.62 -16.51
C GLN A 93 20.64 2.31 -17.30
N LEU A 94 19.51 2.08 -16.60
CA LEU A 94 18.22 1.83 -17.22
C LEU A 94 17.74 3.04 -18.02
N ILE A 95 17.81 4.24 -17.43
CA ILE A 95 17.40 5.50 -18.08
C ILE A 95 18.21 5.73 -19.34
N ARG A 96 19.54 5.59 -19.30
CA ARG A 96 20.41 5.76 -20.50
C ARG A 96 20.11 4.75 -21.60
N ARG A 97 19.79 3.51 -21.23
CA ARG A 97 19.50 2.43 -22.19
C ARG A 97 18.15 2.61 -22.85
N ILE A 98 17.10 2.98 -22.09
CA ILE A 98 15.72 3.07 -22.55
C ILE A 98 15.44 4.44 -23.14
N ARG A 99 16.08 5.50 -22.62
CA ARG A 99 15.86 6.91 -22.98
C ARG A 99 14.37 7.31 -22.83
N PRO A 100 13.76 7.11 -21.64
CA PRO A 100 12.37 7.39 -21.45
C PRO A 100 12.08 8.89 -21.48
N ASP A 101 10.86 9.26 -21.90
CA ASP A 101 10.33 10.62 -21.78
C ASP A 101 9.86 10.91 -20.34
N LEU A 102 9.51 9.85 -19.57
CA LEU A 102 9.11 9.92 -18.17
C LEU A 102 9.54 8.66 -17.43
N VAL A 103 10.06 8.82 -16.21
CA VAL A 103 10.32 7.70 -15.30
C VAL A 103 9.35 7.76 -14.12
N VAL A 104 8.68 6.65 -13.82
CA VAL A 104 7.72 6.51 -12.71
C VAL A 104 8.24 5.47 -11.72
N GLY A 105 8.24 5.76 -10.42
CA GLY A 105 8.71 4.80 -9.42
C GLY A 105 7.84 4.74 -8.16
N ASP A 106 7.62 3.53 -7.66
CA ASP A 106 6.97 3.30 -6.37
C ASP A 106 8.01 2.84 -5.35
N MET A 107 8.16 3.60 -4.26
CA MET A 107 9.15 3.39 -3.18
C MET A 107 10.61 3.27 -3.69
N ARG A 108 10.88 3.65 -4.93
CA ARG A 108 12.24 3.72 -5.49
C ARG A 108 12.88 5.05 -5.09
N LEU A 109 13.34 5.15 -3.84
CA LEU A 109 13.83 6.41 -3.25
C LEU A 109 15.10 6.96 -3.93
N SER A 110 15.80 6.17 -4.74
CA SER A 110 16.89 6.57 -5.63
C SER A 110 16.42 7.34 -6.86
N LEU A 111 15.18 7.10 -7.31
CA LEU A 111 14.67 7.65 -8.57
C LEU A 111 14.81 9.17 -8.70
N PRO A 112 14.47 9.99 -7.68
CA PRO A 112 14.63 11.43 -7.81
C PRO A 112 16.09 11.89 -7.97
N ILE A 113 17.04 11.09 -7.52
CA ILE A 113 18.48 11.36 -7.74
C ILE A 113 18.83 10.99 -9.18
N SER A 114 18.54 9.78 -9.59
CA SER A 114 18.88 9.22 -10.91
C SER A 114 18.26 10.02 -12.04
N ALA A 115 16.98 10.38 -11.92
CA ALA A 115 16.27 11.19 -12.92
C ALA A 115 16.89 12.58 -13.10
N ARG A 116 17.29 13.24 -12.00
CA ARG A 116 17.99 14.54 -12.08
C ARG A 116 19.36 14.42 -12.73
N LEU A 117 20.12 13.35 -12.45
CA LEU A 117 21.42 13.09 -13.08
C LEU A 117 21.29 12.88 -14.59
N GLU A 118 20.26 12.16 -15.01
CA GLU A 118 20.01 11.85 -16.41
C GLU A 118 19.11 12.88 -17.13
N LYS A 119 18.64 13.93 -16.40
CA LYS A 119 17.82 15.02 -16.90
C LYS A 119 16.50 14.53 -17.54
N VAL A 120 15.85 13.56 -16.92
CA VAL A 120 14.56 13.00 -17.35
C VAL A 120 13.50 13.36 -16.30
N PRO A 121 12.28 13.75 -16.69
CA PRO A 121 11.18 13.97 -15.76
C PRO A 121 10.88 12.72 -14.94
N SER A 122 10.56 12.91 -13.66
CA SER A 122 10.28 11.83 -12.72
C SER A 122 8.90 11.98 -12.06
N ALA A 123 8.21 10.87 -11.88
CA ALA A 123 6.99 10.79 -11.09
C ALA A 123 7.17 9.75 -9.95
N VAL A 124 6.85 10.13 -8.72
CA VAL A 124 6.91 9.23 -7.56
C VAL A 124 5.50 8.83 -7.15
N ILE A 125 5.29 7.53 -6.91
CA ILE A 125 4.03 7.00 -6.42
C ILE A 125 4.10 6.91 -4.89
N ILE A 126 3.15 7.53 -4.21
CA ILE A 126 3.03 7.49 -2.74
C ILE A 126 1.57 7.73 -2.34
N ASN A 127 1.08 7.09 -1.29
CA ASN A 127 -0.26 7.38 -0.81
C ASN A 127 -0.39 8.81 -0.29
N ALA A 128 -1.53 9.44 -0.57
CA ALA A 128 -1.80 10.85 -0.26
C ALA A 128 -1.69 11.17 1.23
N TYR A 129 -1.96 10.22 2.13
CA TYR A 129 -1.77 10.41 3.57
C TYR A 129 -0.29 10.59 4.00
N TRP A 130 0.67 10.28 3.12
CA TRP A 130 2.09 10.65 3.27
C TRP A 130 2.42 12.02 2.70
N SER A 131 1.49 12.68 2.02
CA SER A 131 1.71 14.02 1.49
C SER A 131 1.90 15.05 2.61
N PRO A 132 2.80 16.04 2.45
CA PRO A 132 2.86 17.19 3.34
C PRO A 132 1.59 18.05 3.28
N TYR A 133 0.75 17.88 2.26
CA TYR A 133 -0.50 18.60 2.03
C TYR A 133 -1.74 17.86 2.56
N ALA A 134 -1.61 16.63 3.00
CA ALA A 134 -2.68 15.88 3.65
C ALA A 134 -2.80 16.25 5.13
N LYS A 135 -3.97 15.99 5.71
CA LYS A 135 -4.15 16.10 7.16
C LYS A 135 -3.08 15.30 7.90
N ARG A 136 -2.45 15.93 8.87
CA ARG A 136 -1.43 15.29 9.67
C ARG A 136 -2.05 14.44 10.76
N HIS A 137 -1.74 13.15 10.75
CA HIS A 137 -1.99 12.22 11.85
C HIS A 137 -0.67 11.90 12.54
N SER A 138 -0.58 12.15 13.83
CA SER A 138 0.55 11.67 14.63
C SER A 138 0.27 10.22 15.00
N VAL A 139 0.98 9.29 14.37
CA VAL A 139 0.81 7.86 14.56
C VAL A 139 2.08 7.24 15.12
N ILE A 140 1.93 6.39 16.12
CA ILE A 140 3.05 5.71 16.77
C ILE A 140 3.15 4.31 16.18
N PRO A 141 4.17 3.99 15.36
CA PRO A 141 4.36 2.63 14.87
C PRO A 141 4.65 1.66 16.02
N GLU A 142 4.46 0.37 15.80
CA GLU A 142 4.94 -0.63 16.74
C GLU A 142 6.48 -0.64 16.72
N LEU A 143 7.06 -0.29 17.84
CA LEU A 143 8.50 -0.28 18.09
C LEU A 143 8.80 -1.11 19.35
N PRO A 144 10.03 -1.53 19.62
CA PRO A 144 10.38 -2.20 20.87
C PRO A 144 9.91 -1.41 22.10
N LEU A 145 9.97 -0.07 22.04
CA LEU A 145 9.53 0.82 23.12
C LEU A 145 8.00 0.75 23.35
N THR A 146 7.18 0.62 22.30
CA THR A 146 5.71 0.56 22.45
C THR A 146 5.21 -0.74 23.06
N ARG A 147 6.05 -1.77 23.06
CA ARG A 147 5.78 -3.04 23.77
C ARG A 147 6.02 -2.92 25.26
N ALA A 148 6.92 -2.04 25.69
CA ALA A 148 7.27 -1.82 27.10
C ALA A 148 6.42 -0.72 27.74
N ILE A 149 6.09 0.33 26.99
CA ILE A 149 5.33 1.50 27.46
C ILE A 149 4.00 1.56 26.69
N PRO A 150 2.86 1.58 27.39
CA PRO A 150 1.55 1.63 26.72
C PRO A 150 1.45 2.83 25.75
N PRO A 151 0.94 2.64 24.53
CA PRO A 151 0.87 3.69 23.50
C PRO A 151 0.16 4.96 23.95
N ARG A 152 -0.82 4.86 24.87
CA ARG A 152 -1.55 5.99 25.46
C ARG A 152 -0.64 6.99 26.19
N TRP A 153 0.48 6.56 26.77
CA TRP A 153 1.46 7.43 27.41
C TRP A 153 2.40 8.03 26.38
N LEU A 154 2.84 7.22 25.42
CA LEU A 154 3.71 7.66 24.35
C LEU A 154 3.02 8.69 23.43
N SER A 155 1.71 8.60 23.22
CA SER A 155 0.97 9.54 22.38
C SER A 155 1.07 11.00 22.83
N ARG A 156 1.38 11.25 24.09
CA ARG A 156 1.56 12.61 24.62
C ARG A 156 2.91 13.22 24.24
N VAL A 157 3.94 12.41 24.09
CA VAL A 157 5.31 12.88 23.83
C VAL A 157 5.76 12.62 22.39
N TYR A 158 5.18 11.64 21.74
CA TYR A 158 5.57 11.22 20.39
C TYR A 158 5.46 12.34 19.34
N PRO A 159 4.44 13.22 19.34
CA PRO A 159 4.37 14.33 18.38
C PRO A 159 5.60 15.26 18.39
N ALA A 160 6.28 15.36 19.55
CA ALA A 160 7.52 16.13 19.66
C ALA A 160 8.75 15.36 19.15
N ILE A 161 8.71 14.01 19.18
CA ILE A 161 9.82 13.13 18.78
C ILE A 161 9.73 12.74 17.29
N GLU A 162 8.52 12.61 16.75
CA GLU A 162 8.25 12.20 15.36
C GLU A 162 9.07 13.01 14.32
N PRO A 163 9.16 14.36 14.41
CA PRO A 163 9.96 15.13 13.46
C PRO A 163 11.45 14.78 13.50
N LEU A 164 12.00 14.50 14.70
CA LEU A 164 13.40 14.10 14.86
C LEU A 164 13.65 12.71 14.24
N ALA A 165 12.75 11.75 14.48
CA ALA A 165 12.84 10.43 13.86
C ALA A 165 12.77 10.53 12.33
N GLY A 166 11.86 11.35 11.79
CA GLY A 166 11.77 11.64 10.35
C GLY A 166 13.04 12.29 9.80
N ALA A 167 13.59 13.27 10.53
CA ALA A 167 14.82 13.97 10.14
C ALA A 167 16.03 13.02 10.03
N MET A 168 16.12 12.00 10.88
CA MET A 168 17.20 10.99 10.79
C MET A 168 17.15 10.20 9.47
N HIS A 169 15.97 9.86 8.97
CA HIS A 169 15.79 9.19 7.69
C HIS A 169 16.24 10.08 6.53
N VAL A 170 15.82 11.36 6.56
CA VAL A 170 16.18 12.33 5.52
C VAL A 170 17.66 12.70 5.57
N ALA A 171 18.26 12.81 6.75
CA ALA A 171 19.69 13.08 6.88
C ALA A 171 20.55 11.99 6.21
N GLN A 172 20.16 10.73 6.33
CA GLN A 172 20.84 9.64 5.61
C GLN A 172 20.67 9.76 4.09
N MET A 173 19.47 10.06 3.60
CA MET A 173 19.21 10.32 2.19
C MET A 173 20.05 11.50 1.69
N ASN A 174 20.14 12.59 2.47
CA ASN A 174 20.92 13.77 2.10
C ASN A 174 22.43 13.50 1.99
N ARG A 175 22.97 12.52 2.73
CA ARG A 175 24.38 12.07 2.54
C ARG A 175 24.58 11.47 1.15
N VAL A 176 23.66 10.58 0.74
CA VAL A 176 23.71 9.98 -0.61
C VAL A 176 23.52 11.04 -1.69
N ARG A 177 22.54 11.95 -1.52
CA ARG A 177 22.32 13.06 -2.46
C ARG A 177 23.56 13.93 -2.64
N LYS A 178 24.26 14.25 -1.57
CA LYS A 178 25.53 15.02 -1.61
C LYS A 178 26.61 14.32 -2.43
N GLU A 179 26.74 12.99 -2.29
CA GLU A 179 27.71 12.20 -3.04
C GLU A 179 27.48 12.27 -4.57
N PHE A 180 26.22 12.37 -4.98
CA PHE A 180 25.82 12.51 -6.39
C PHE A 180 25.65 13.97 -6.83
N GLY A 181 25.99 14.95 -6.01
CA GLY A 181 25.89 16.38 -6.37
C GLY A 181 24.45 16.89 -6.46
N VAL A 182 23.47 16.19 -5.86
CA VAL A 182 22.05 16.59 -5.86
C VAL A 182 21.74 17.41 -4.59
N PRO A 183 21.00 18.52 -4.69
CA PRO A 183 20.66 19.37 -3.53
C PRO A 183 19.99 18.60 -2.39
N PRO A 184 20.23 18.96 -1.12
CA PRO A 184 19.62 18.29 0.03
C PRO A 184 18.12 18.58 0.11
N LEU A 185 17.38 17.65 0.71
CA LEU A 185 15.97 17.81 1.07
C LEU A 185 15.82 18.49 2.43
N PRO A 186 14.72 19.22 2.66
CA PRO A 186 14.28 19.59 3.99
C PRO A 186 14.18 18.34 4.89
N LEU A 187 14.51 18.47 6.19
CA LEU A 187 14.53 17.36 7.14
C LEU A 187 13.11 16.91 7.56
N GLU A 188 12.23 16.73 6.59
CA GLU A 188 10.86 16.26 6.73
C GLU A 188 10.65 15.02 5.88
N ILE A 189 10.31 13.89 6.52
CA ILE A 189 10.19 12.59 5.85
C ILE A 189 9.15 12.59 4.71
N ARG A 190 8.07 13.35 4.84
CA ARG A 190 7.04 13.46 3.81
C ARG A 190 7.57 14.11 2.52
N ARG A 191 8.49 15.07 2.65
CA ARG A 191 9.19 15.68 1.51
C ARG A 191 10.11 14.70 0.80
N MET A 192 10.70 13.75 1.53
CA MET A 192 11.51 12.69 0.92
C MET A 192 10.65 11.76 0.06
N PHE A 193 9.44 11.42 0.50
CA PHE A 193 8.53 10.57 -0.26
C PHE A 193 7.84 11.27 -1.43
N THR A 194 7.83 12.59 -1.44
CA THR A 194 7.22 13.39 -2.52
C THR A 194 8.28 14.15 -3.35
N ASP A 195 9.52 13.67 -3.37
CA ASP A 195 10.63 14.28 -4.10
C ASP A 195 10.67 13.81 -5.56
N GLY A 196 9.68 14.16 -6.36
CA GLY A 196 9.63 13.97 -7.81
C GLY A 196 9.21 15.25 -8.49
N ASP A 197 9.39 15.34 -9.82
CA ASP A 197 8.82 16.45 -10.60
C ASP A 197 7.30 16.37 -10.57
N TYR A 198 6.76 15.14 -10.52
CA TYR A 198 5.36 14.83 -10.30
C TYR A 198 5.20 13.86 -9.14
N VAL A 199 4.07 13.96 -8.44
CA VAL A 199 3.66 13.05 -7.37
C VAL A 199 2.32 12.41 -7.73
N LEU A 200 2.28 11.08 -7.72
CA LEU A 200 1.10 10.29 -8.07
C LEU A 200 0.52 9.65 -6.81
N TYR A 201 -0.71 10.00 -6.49
CA TYR A 201 -1.45 9.45 -5.37
C TYR A 201 -2.35 8.29 -5.85
N PRO A 202 -2.04 7.02 -5.47
CA PRO A 202 -2.90 5.86 -5.77
C PRO A 202 -4.09 5.83 -4.80
N ASP A 203 -4.81 6.90 -4.72
CA ASP A 203 -5.87 7.18 -3.76
C ASP A 203 -7.06 7.85 -4.46
N VAL A 204 -8.21 7.84 -3.80
CA VAL A 204 -9.39 8.64 -4.16
C VAL A 204 -9.33 9.96 -3.39
N ARG A 205 -9.43 11.07 -4.11
CA ARG A 205 -9.28 12.43 -3.54
C ARG A 205 -10.23 12.69 -2.37
N GLU A 206 -11.47 12.28 -2.49
CA GLU A 206 -12.49 12.47 -1.48
C GLU A 206 -12.22 11.65 -0.20
N PHE A 207 -11.54 10.50 -0.35
CA PHE A 207 -11.20 9.62 0.77
C PHE A 207 -9.93 10.09 1.51
N VAL A 208 -8.93 10.58 0.77
CA VAL A 208 -7.67 11.11 1.32
C VAL A 208 -7.40 12.51 0.74
N PRO A 209 -8.09 13.55 1.19
CA PRO A 209 -7.94 14.88 0.62
C PRO A 209 -6.56 15.50 0.91
N THR A 210 -6.05 16.27 -0.06
CA THR A 210 -4.90 17.15 0.10
C THR A 210 -5.33 18.60 -0.12
N ASN A 211 -4.82 19.52 0.71
CA ASN A 211 -5.15 20.94 0.67
C ASN A 211 -3.92 21.75 0.24
N GLY A 212 -4.06 22.58 -0.80
CA GLY A 212 -2.97 23.43 -1.29
C GLY A 212 -1.80 22.64 -1.92
N ALA A 213 -2.05 21.42 -2.39
CA ALA A 213 -1.04 20.66 -3.12
C ALA A 213 -0.74 21.33 -4.47
N PRO A 214 0.53 21.34 -4.94
CA PRO A 214 0.90 21.84 -6.25
C PRO A 214 0.16 21.13 -7.39
N ALA A 215 0.06 21.80 -8.55
CA ALA A 215 -0.54 21.20 -9.74
C ALA A 215 0.19 19.95 -10.25
N THR A 216 1.43 19.74 -9.83
CA THR A 216 2.24 18.54 -10.13
C THR A 216 1.87 17.31 -9.28
N HIS A 217 0.93 17.43 -8.34
CA HIS A 217 0.43 16.35 -7.52
C HIS A 217 -0.91 15.83 -8.06
N HIS A 218 -0.94 14.61 -8.55
CA HIS A 218 -2.10 14.02 -9.23
C HIS A 218 -2.63 12.80 -8.49
N TYR A 219 -3.96 12.68 -8.42
CA TYR A 219 -4.62 11.45 -7.98
C TYR A 219 -4.80 10.55 -9.19
N VAL A 220 -4.23 9.35 -9.14
CA VAL A 220 -4.32 8.36 -10.21
C VAL A 220 -5.35 7.26 -9.96
N GLY A 221 -6.12 7.42 -8.88
CA GLY A 221 -7.11 6.43 -8.47
C GLY A 221 -6.49 5.21 -7.80
N ILE A 222 -7.34 4.31 -7.32
CA ILE A 222 -6.87 3.10 -6.65
C ILE A 222 -6.19 2.14 -7.64
N CYS A 223 -5.00 1.70 -7.29
CA CYS A 223 -4.25 0.71 -8.05
C CYS A 223 -4.57 -0.69 -7.53
N ASN A 224 -5.67 -1.25 -7.99
CA ASN A 224 -6.05 -2.63 -7.70
C ASN A 224 -5.54 -3.55 -8.80
N TRP A 225 -4.79 -4.57 -8.42
CA TRP A 225 -4.41 -5.62 -9.33
C TRP A 225 -5.32 -6.83 -9.10
N ALA A 226 -6.06 -7.22 -10.11
CA ALA A 226 -6.83 -8.45 -10.09
C ALA A 226 -5.84 -9.61 -10.21
N SER A 227 -5.51 -10.23 -9.09
CA SER A 227 -4.76 -11.49 -9.09
C SER A 227 -5.56 -12.55 -9.85
N SER A 228 -4.90 -13.29 -10.74
CA SER A 228 -5.46 -14.47 -11.41
C SER A 228 -5.64 -15.68 -10.46
N THR A 229 -5.66 -15.44 -9.14
CA THR A 229 -5.82 -16.49 -8.14
C THR A 229 -7.12 -17.25 -8.34
N PRO A 230 -7.08 -18.57 -8.62
CA PRO A 230 -8.27 -19.34 -8.86
C PRO A 230 -9.12 -19.49 -7.59
N LYS A 231 -10.43 -19.55 -7.78
CA LYS A 231 -11.37 -19.83 -6.69
C LYS A 231 -11.17 -21.25 -6.18
N PRO A 232 -11.02 -21.46 -4.86
CA PRO A 232 -10.87 -22.80 -4.28
C PRO A 232 -12.13 -23.68 -4.48
N GLY A 233 -11.98 -25.00 -4.43
CA GLY A 233 -13.10 -25.93 -4.60
C GLY A 233 -14.24 -25.80 -3.57
N TRP A 234 -13.97 -25.16 -2.43
CA TRP A 234 -15.01 -24.88 -1.42
C TRP A 234 -15.75 -23.55 -1.67
N TRP A 235 -15.43 -22.78 -2.71
CA TRP A 235 -15.98 -21.44 -2.96
C TRP A 235 -17.52 -21.42 -2.99
N GLY A 236 -18.15 -22.35 -3.72
CA GLY A 236 -19.61 -22.42 -3.78
C GLY A 236 -20.26 -22.67 -2.42
N ARG A 237 -19.66 -23.52 -1.58
CA ARG A 237 -20.13 -23.77 -0.21
C ARG A 237 -20.02 -22.52 0.66
N MET A 238 -18.93 -21.78 0.55
CA MET A 238 -18.71 -20.52 1.25
C MET A 238 -19.76 -19.47 0.85
N CYS A 239 -20.04 -19.33 -0.45
CA CYS A 239 -21.08 -18.42 -0.93
C CYS A 239 -22.49 -18.81 -0.42
N ALA A 240 -22.80 -20.10 -0.36
CA ALA A 240 -24.10 -20.62 0.10
C ALA A 240 -24.24 -20.65 1.64
N ASP A 241 -23.18 -20.42 2.40
CA ASP A 241 -23.22 -20.37 3.87
C ASP A 241 -24.10 -19.19 4.32
N PRO A 242 -25.14 -19.40 5.15
CA PRO A 242 -26.05 -18.34 5.60
C PRO A 242 -25.42 -17.39 6.63
N ASN A 243 -24.34 -17.81 7.31
CA ASN A 243 -23.72 -16.96 8.33
C ASN A 243 -23.01 -15.75 7.71
N PRO A 244 -22.96 -14.60 8.40
CA PRO A 244 -22.09 -13.50 8.03
C PRO A 244 -20.64 -13.97 7.93
N LYS A 245 -19.92 -13.60 6.85
CA LYS A 245 -18.52 -14.00 6.65
C LYS A 245 -17.59 -12.91 7.16
N VAL A 246 -16.55 -13.31 7.87
CA VAL A 246 -15.43 -12.43 8.22
C VAL A 246 -14.23 -12.86 7.37
N PHE A 247 -13.85 -12.02 6.42
CA PHE A 247 -12.69 -12.26 5.57
C PHE A 247 -11.42 -11.72 6.24
N ILE A 248 -10.45 -12.60 6.48
CA ILE A 248 -9.16 -12.26 7.09
C ILE A 248 -8.06 -12.33 6.03
N SER A 249 -7.41 -11.20 5.80
CA SER A 249 -6.22 -11.10 4.97
C SER A 249 -5.22 -10.13 5.59
N LEU A 250 -4.25 -10.66 6.32
CA LEU A 250 -3.21 -9.86 6.97
C LEU A 250 -2.05 -9.49 6.02
N GLY A 251 -2.09 -9.98 4.78
CA GLY A 251 -1.05 -9.69 3.78
C GLY A 251 0.34 -10.20 4.16
N SER A 252 1.34 -9.82 3.35
CA SER A 252 2.74 -10.25 3.55
C SER A 252 3.44 -9.52 4.72
N SER A 253 3.01 -8.29 5.02
CA SER A 253 3.61 -7.42 6.04
C SER A 253 2.79 -7.32 7.34
N GLY A 254 1.67 -8.03 7.44
CA GLY A 254 0.79 -7.95 8.59
C GLY A 254 1.24 -8.79 9.80
N PRO A 255 0.77 -8.44 11.01
CA PRO A 255 1.19 -9.03 12.27
C PRO A 255 0.53 -10.40 12.50
N ILE A 256 1.05 -11.46 11.87
CA ILE A 256 0.48 -12.83 11.96
C ILE A 256 0.32 -13.33 13.39
N ARG A 257 1.11 -12.81 14.34
CA ARG A 257 1.03 -13.20 15.76
C ARG A 257 -0.32 -12.90 16.42
N VAL A 258 -1.15 -12.02 15.82
CA VAL A 258 -2.50 -11.74 16.36
C VAL A 258 -3.54 -12.80 15.95
N LEU A 259 -3.22 -13.65 14.97
CA LEU A 259 -4.17 -14.60 14.40
C LEU A 259 -4.78 -15.55 15.44
N PRO A 260 -4.04 -16.13 16.40
CA PRO A 260 -4.64 -16.98 17.43
C PRO A 260 -5.70 -16.26 18.27
N GLU A 261 -5.44 -15.04 18.72
CA GLU A 261 -6.38 -14.23 19.50
C GLU A 261 -7.59 -13.80 18.66
N LEU A 262 -7.36 -13.46 17.38
CA LEU A 262 -8.42 -13.12 16.43
C LEU A 262 -9.36 -14.31 16.18
N LEU A 263 -8.82 -15.49 15.90
CA LEU A 263 -9.61 -16.71 15.70
C LEU A 263 -10.37 -17.12 16.98
N ALA A 264 -9.74 -16.95 18.15
CA ALA A 264 -10.40 -17.21 19.43
C ALA A 264 -11.54 -16.20 19.73
N ALA A 265 -11.41 -14.95 19.25
CA ALA A 265 -12.49 -13.98 19.33
C ALA A 265 -13.66 -14.33 18.39
N LEU A 266 -13.35 -14.70 17.14
CA LEU A 266 -14.33 -15.10 16.12
C LEU A 266 -15.05 -16.40 16.49
N ALA A 267 -14.40 -17.31 17.24
CA ALA A 267 -15.02 -18.53 17.74
C ALA A 267 -16.25 -18.27 18.63
N ARG A 268 -16.41 -17.08 19.17
CA ARG A 268 -17.52 -16.68 20.05
C ARG A 268 -18.63 -15.94 19.32
N LEU A 269 -18.49 -15.73 18.01
CA LEU A 269 -19.48 -15.01 17.18
C LEU A 269 -20.16 -15.98 16.22
N PRO A 270 -21.45 -15.74 15.86
CA PRO A 270 -22.17 -16.54 14.88
C PRO A 270 -21.76 -16.16 13.45
N VAL A 271 -20.51 -16.36 13.12
CA VAL A 271 -19.93 -15.99 11.81
C VAL A 271 -19.16 -17.15 11.20
N SER A 272 -19.02 -17.13 9.89
CA SER A 272 -18.09 -17.99 9.16
C SER A 272 -16.80 -17.24 8.87
N VAL A 273 -15.67 -17.93 8.92
CA VAL A 273 -14.35 -17.34 8.73
C VAL A 273 -13.81 -17.72 7.35
N VAL A 274 -13.41 -16.72 6.58
CA VAL A 274 -12.69 -16.91 5.31
C VAL A 274 -11.28 -16.36 5.51
N LEU A 275 -10.26 -17.21 5.39
CA LEU A 275 -8.88 -16.83 5.72
C LEU A 275 -7.93 -17.05 4.55
N SER A 276 -7.28 -15.98 4.11
CA SER A 276 -6.09 -16.05 3.27
C SER A 276 -4.85 -16.17 4.14
N THR A 277 -4.15 -17.32 4.08
CA THR A 277 -3.05 -17.62 4.98
C THR A 277 -1.70 -17.10 4.50
N SER A 278 -1.60 -16.65 3.25
CA SER A 278 -0.34 -16.31 2.57
C SER A 278 0.68 -17.48 2.62
N GLY A 279 0.18 -18.71 2.51
CA GLY A 279 0.99 -19.94 2.53
C GLY A 279 1.45 -20.41 3.92
N ARG A 280 1.02 -19.73 4.99
CA ARG A 280 1.40 -20.10 6.37
C ARG A 280 0.47 -21.19 6.91
N PRO A 281 0.99 -22.15 7.68
CA PRO A 281 0.14 -23.17 8.32
C PRO A 281 -0.74 -22.54 9.39
N VAL A 282 -2.02 -22.89 9.39
CA VAL A 282 -3.00 -22.44 10.37
C VAL A 282 -3.83 -23.62 10.82
N SER A 283 -3.95 -23.82 12.15
CA SER A 283 -4.84 -24.81 12.71
C SER A 283 -6.28 -24.34 12.63
N ALA A 284 -7.17 -25.16 12.07
CA ALA A 284 -8.59 -24.86 12.04
C ALA A 284 -9.17 -24.88 13.46
N ILE A 285 -9.88 -23.81 13.83
CA ILE A 285 -10.50 -23.67 15.17
C ILE A 285 -12.01 -23.90 15.10
N LYS A 286 -12.62 -23.82 13.90
CA LYS A 286 -14.07 -23.95 13.68
C LYS A 286 -14.40 -24.83 12.49
N THR A 287 -15.57 -25.46 12.54
CA THR A 287 -16.14 -26.25 11.44
C THR A 287 -16.55 -25.41 10.22
N ASN A 288 -16.88 -24.14 10.42
CA ASN A 288 -17.27 -23.15 9.39
C ASN A 288 -16.11 -22.21 9.00
N MET A 289 -14.92 -22.77 8.80
CA MET A 289 -13.72 -22.03 8.41
C MET A 289 -13.27 -22.47 7.01
N TYR A 290 -13.14 -21.47 6.10
CA TYR A 290 -12.69 -21.62 4.74
C TYR A 290 -11.29 -21.04 4.60
N THR A 291 -10.32 -21.85 4.22
CA THR A 291 -8.91 -21.41 4.15
C THR A 291 -8.29 -21.69 2.79
N ALA A 292 -7.46 -20.77 2.32
CA ALA A 292 -6.57 -20.98 1.19
C ALA A 292 -5.27 -20.17 1.38
N ALA A 293 -4.22 -20.56 0.67
CA ALA A 293 -2.96 -19.81 0.69
C ALA A 293 -3.17 -18.38 0.16
N LEU A 294 -3.82 -18.27 -0.99
CA LEU A 294 -4.22 -16.99 -1.60
C LEU A 294 -5.70 -17.09 -2.00
N LEU A 295 -6.38 -15.95 -1.99
CA LEU A 295 -7.77 -15.80 -2.40
C LEU A 295 -7.91 -14.60 -3.34
N PRO A 296 -8.83 -14.63 -4.30
CA PRO A 296 -9.16 -13.44 -5.09
C PRO A 296 -9.81 -12.41 -4.16
N PHE A 297 -9.02 -11.37 -3.81
CA PHE A 297 -9.35 -10.48 -2.69
C PHE A 297 -10.68 -9.75 -2.89
N ILE A 298 -10.87 -9.14 -4.07
CA ILE A 298 -12.06 -8.31 -4.37
C ILE A 298 -13.34 -9.16 -4.29
N GLU A 299 -13.33 -10.33 -4.94
CA GLU A 299 -14.49 -11.25 -4.94
C GLU A 299 -14.75 -11.83 -3.55
N THR A 300 -13.67 -12.11 -2.78
CA THR A 300 -13.82 -12.60 -1.41
C THR A 300 -14.37 -11.52 -0.48
N ALA A 301 -13.86 -10.29 -0.60
CA ALA A 301 -14.34 -9.17 0.17
C ALA A 301 -15.82 -8.89 -0.11
N ALA A 302 -16.27 -8.97 -1.38
CA ALA A 302 -17.67 -8.79 -1.76
C ALA A 302 -18.64 -9.83 -1.13
N GLN A 303 -18.13 -10.96 -0.63
CA GLN A 303 -18.92 -11.98 0.09
C GLN A 303 -18.88 -11.78 1.61
N ALA A 304 -18.09 -10.84 2.11
CA ALA A 304 -17.84 -10.65 3.53
C ALA A 304 -18.75 -9.57 4.14
N ALA A 305 -19.13 -9.74 5.39
CA ALA A 305 -19.72 -8.70 6.21
C ALA A 305 -18.67 -7.76 6.82
N VAL A 306 -17.46 -8.27 7.03
CA VAL A 306 -16.31 -7.50 7.55
C VAL A 306 -15.03 -8.05 6.95
N VAL A 307 -14.12 -7.17 6.54
CA VAL A 307 -12.73 -7.53 6.20
C VAL A 307 -11.83 -7.23 7.39
N VAL A 308 -11.03 -8.19 7.82
CA VAL A 308 -9.95 -7.98 8.79
C VAL A 308 -8.63 -7.93 8.05
N SER A 309 -7.94 -6.79 8.12
CA SER A 309 -6.67 -6.59 7.43
C SER A 309 -5.62 -5.94 8.35
N HIS A 310 -4.38 -5.85 7.87
CA HIS A 310 -3.32 -5.11 8.55
C HIS A 310 -3.43 -3.58 8.39
N GLY A 311 -4.47 -3.09 7.71
CA GLY A 311 -4.71 -1.66 7.53
C GLY A 311 -3.92 -0.97 6.42
N GLY A 312 -3.08 -1.68 5.66
CA GLY A 312 -2.41 -1.10 4.48
C GLY A 312 -3.40 -0.88 3.32
N SER A 313 -3.12 0.10 2.45
CA SER A 313 -4.00 0.48 1.33
C SER A 313 -4.35 -0.68 0.40
N GLY A 314 -3.42 -1.64 0.20
CA GLY A 314 -3.65 -2.82 -0.64
C GLY A 314 -4.73 -3.79 -0.13
N GLY A 315 -5.08 -3.76 1.17
CA GLY A 315 -6.20 -4.51 1.74
C GLY A 315 -7.41 -3.64 2.03
N LEU A 316 -7.18 -2.37 2.36
CA LEU A 316 -8.22 -1.43 2.74
C LEU A 316 -9.04 -0.98 1.51
N TYR A 317 -8.38 -0.55 0.43
CA TYR A 317 -9.08 0.01 -0.73
C TYR A 317 -9.94 -1.01 -1.49
N PRO A 318 -9.50 -2.26 -1.73
CA PRO A 318 -10.38 -3.27 -2.30
C PRO A 318 -11.62 -3.58 -1.44
N ALA A 319 -11.48 -3.54 -0.10
CA ALA A 319 -12.64 -3.70 0.79
C ALA A 319 -13.61 -2.52 0.68
N MET A 320 -13.10 -1.28 0.62
CA MET A 320 -13.91 -0.08 0.39
C MET A 320 -14.60 -0.11 -0.97
N ALA A 321 -13.89 -0.52 -2.03
CA ALA A 321 -14.47 -0.66 -3.36
C ALA A 321 -15.60 -1.72 -3.40
N ALA A 322 -15.51 -2.74 -2.55
CA ALA A 322 -16.56 -3.76 -2.35
C ALA A 322 -17.69 -3.31 -1.40
N GLY A 323 -17.61 -2.14 -0.78
CA GLY A 323 -18.60 -1.64 0.17
C GLY A 323 -18.58 -2.36 1.52
N VAL A 324 -17.45 -2.92 1.92
CA VAL A 324 -17.34 -3.75 3.11
C VAL A 324 -16.50 -3.05 4.19
N PRO A 325 -17.03 -2.91 5.42
CA PRO A 325 -16.31 -2.27 6.51
C PRO A 325 -15.07 -3.08 6.93
N VAL A 326 -14.05 -2.38 7.44
CA VAL A 326 -12.76 -2.98 7.77
C VAL A 326 -12.45 -2.89 9.26
N LEU A 327 -12.02 -4.02 9.85
CA LEU A 327 -11.26 -4.04 11.09
C LEU A 327 -9.76 -4.07 10.73
N ALA A 328 -9.06 -2.96 10.95
CA ALA A 328 -7.64 -2.87 10.72
C ALA A 328 -6.83 -3.20 11.97
N ILE A 329 -5.73 -3.98 11.81
CA ILE A 329 -4.79 -4.29 12.89
C ILE A 329 -3.40 -3.79 12.48
N PRO A 330 -3.16 -2.46 12.57
CA PRO A 330 -1.94 -1.85 12.08
C PRO A 330 -0.76 -2.07 13.03
N SER A 331 0.44 -2.24 12.47
CA SER A 331 1.70 -2.37 13.19
C SER A 331 2.72 -1.26 12.86
N ASN A 332 2.81 -0.82 11.62
CA ASN A 332 3.76 0.22 11.19
C ASN A 332 3.07 1.57 10.90
N ALA A 333 3.87 2.60 10.65
CA ALA A 333 3.36 3.97 10.45
C ALA A 333 2.42 4.09 9.23
N ASP A 334 2.73 3.42 8.10
CA ASP A 334 1.91 3.43 6.90
C ASP A 334 0.51 2.87 7.18
N GLN A 335 0.46 1.70 7.83
CA GLN A 335 -0.78 1.04 8.23
C GLN A 335 -1.59 1.85 9.25
N GLN A 336 -0.90 2.54 10.17
CA GLN A 336 -1.54 3.42 11.16
C GLN A 336 -2.15 4.66 10.48
N LEU A 337 -1.44 5.27 9.52
CA LEU A 337 -1.94 6.44 8.78
C LEU A 337 -3.19 6.08 7.96
N SER A 338 -3.15 5.00 7.19
CA SER A 338 -4.32 4.56 6.42
C SER A 338 -5.49 4.12 7.31
N THR A 339 -5.22 3.53 8.49
CA THR A 339 -6.24 3.21 9.49
C THR A 339 -6.88 4.47 10.09
N ALA A 340 -6.09 5.53 10.32
CA ALA A 340 -6.63 6.81 10.77
C ALA A 340 -7.60 7.41 9.73
N VAL A 341 -7.23 7.35 8.45
CA VAL A 341 -8.11 7.75 7.34
C VAL A 341 -9.39 6.91 7.31
N LEU A 342 -9.29 5.58 7.43
CA LEU A 342 -10.45 4.68 7.50
C LEU A 342 -11.40 5.08 8.62
N HIS A 343 -10.87 5.35 9.81
CA HIS A 343 -11.66 5.74 10.97
C HIS A 343 -12.38 7.09 10.77
N GLU A 344 -11.69 8.09 10.22
CA GLU A 344 -12.27 9.39 9.90
C GLU A 344 -13.43 9.31 8.90
N ASN A 345 -13.32 8.38 7.96
CA ASN A 345 -14.36 8.12 6.95
C ASN A 345 -15.49 7.20 7.45
N GLY A 346 -15.47 6.79 8.73
CA GLY A 346 -16.51 6.02 9.37
C GLY A 346 -16.68 4.59 8.88
N ALA A 347 -15.77 4.10 8.01
CA ALA A 347 -15.92 2.83 7.31
C ALA A 347 -15.21 1.66 8.01
N GLY A 348 -14.76 1.84 9.26
CA GLY A 348 -14.14 0.77 10.02
C GLY A 348 -13.51 1.21 11.32
N LEU A 349 -12.86 0.26 11.98
CA LEU A 349 -12.16 0.43 13.25
C LEU A 349 -10.70 -0.01 13.13
N GLY A 350 -9.84 0.61 13.95
CA GLY A 350 -8.46 0.19 14.16
C GLY A 350 -8.26 -0.40 15.55
N VAL A 351 -7.57 -1.54 15.63
CA VAL A 351 -7.07 -2.11 16.88
C VAL A 351 -5.56 -2.23 16.76
N ARG A 352 -4.83 -1.50 17.57
CA ARG A 352 -3.36 -1.57 17.57
C ARG A 352 -2.91 -2.99 17.88
N VAL A 353 -1.87 -3.44 17.21
CA VAL A 353 -1.38 -4.82 17.34
C VAL A 353 -0.96 -5.18 18.79
N GLU A 354 -0.44 -4.19 19.54
CA GLU A 354 -0.06 -4.38 20.94
C GLU A 354 -1.28 -4.54 21.88
N GLU A 355 -2.45 -4.06 21.46
CA GLU A 355 -3.71 -4.10 22.21
C GLU A 355 -4.66 -5.20 21.69
N ALA A 356 -4.26 -5.96 20.67
CA ALA A 356 -5.06 -6.95 19.96
C ALA A 356 -5.29 -8.25 20.79
N THR A 357 -5.83 -8.11 21.98
CA THR A 357 -6.26 -9.25 22.81
C THR A 357 -7.60 -9.79 22.33
N ARG A 358 -7.91 -11.04 22.66
CA ARG A 358 -9.20 -11.68 22.36
C ARG A 358 -10.39 -10.80 22.74
N LYS A 359 -10.36 -10.18 23.93
CA LYS A 359 -11.45 -9.32 24.42
C LYS A 359 -11.62 -8.09 23.55
N VAL A 360 -10.54 -7.39 23.22
CA VAL A 360 -10.56 -6.17 22.40
C VAL A 360 -11.03 -6.50 20.99
N LEU A 361 -10.47 -7.55 20.37
CA LEU A 361 -10.85 -8.00 19.03
C LEU A 361 -12.31 -8.44 18.96
N TYR A 362 -12.79 -9.19 19.96
CA TYR A 362 -14.20 -9.58 20.06
C TYR A 362 -15.11 -8.35 20.11
N SER A 363 -14.81 -7.37 20.97
CA SER A 363 -15.60 -6.17 21.11
C SER A 363 -15.61 -5.33 19.82
N ALA A 364 -14.47 -5.22 19.13
CA ALA A 364 -14.38 -4.48 17.88
C ALA A 364 -15.15 -5.18 16.74
N LEU A 365 -15.04 -6.50 16.62
CA LEU A 365 -15.79 -7.30 15.65
C LEU A 365 -17.30 -7.22 15.91
N LEU A 366 -17.72 -7.41 17.16
CA LEU A 366 -19.12 -7.30 17.54
C LEU A 366 -19.67 -5.92 17.17
N ARG A 367 -18.93 -4.86 17.45
CA ARG A 367 -19.31 -3.49 17.15
C ARG A 367 -19.49 -3.26 15.65
N ILE A 368 -18.52 -3.65 14.81
CA ILE A 368 -18.63 -3.49 13.35
C ILE A 368 -19.79 -4.30 12.78
N LEU A 369 -20.04 -5.52 13.29
CA LEU A 369 -21.11 -6.40 12.82
C LEU A 369 -22.50 -5.93 13.28
N SER A 370 -22.63 -5.22 14.41
CA SER A 370 -23.91 -4.80 14.96
C SER A 370 -24.30 -3.36 14.61
N GLU A 371 -23.34 -2.47 14.40
CA GLU A 371 -23.59 -1.07 14.09
C GLU A 371 -23.65 -0.84 12.56
N ALA A 372 -24.87 -0.75 12.01
CA ALA A 372 -25.12 -0.55 10.57
C ALA A 372 -24.45 0.74 9.99
N SER A 373 -23.99 1.65 10.84
CA SER A 373 -23.30 2.87 10.41
C SER A 373 -22.00 2.55 9.63
N TYR A 374 -21.25 1.53 10.04
CA TYR A 374 -20.02 1.12 9.34
C TYR A 374 -20.30 0.58 7.94
N THR A 375 -21.31 -0.28 7.81
CA THR A 375 -21.73 -0.83 6.52
C THR A 375 -22.22 0.28 5.59
N ARG A 376 -23.12 1.15 6.07
CA ARG A 376 -23.60 2.29 5.26
C ARG A 376 -22.48 3.23 4.82
N ALA A 377 -21.51 3.50 5.69
CA ALA A 377 -20.36 4.30 5.31
C ALA A 377 -19.50 3.61 4.24
N ALA A 378 -19.21 2.31 4.39
CA ALA A 378 -18.45 1.54 3.42
C ALA A 378 -19.17 1.46 2.06
N GLU A 379 -20.48 1.23 2.03
CA GLU A 379 -21.32 1.23 0.82
C GLU A 379 -21.31 2.62 0.13
N GLY A 380 -21.40 3.70 0.92
CA GLY A 380 -21.27 5.05 0.39
C GLY A 380 -19.93 5.30 -0.28
N TRP A 381 -18.87 4.81 0.32
CA TRP A 381 -17.52 4.90 -0.27
C TRP A 381 -17.37 4.02 -1.52
N ALA A 382 -18.00 2.84 -1.58
CA ALA A 382 -17.95 1.99 -2.78
C ALA A 382 -18.41 2.75 -4.03
N ALA A 383 -19.48 3.52 -3.94
CA ALA A 383 -19.97 4.33 -5.07
C ALA A 383 -18.94 5.40 -5.51
N VAL A 384 -18.21 6.00 -4.56
CA VAL A 384 -17.15 6.98 -4.86
C VAL A 384 -15.96 6.29 -5.54
N PHE A 385 -15.51 5.17 -5.02
CA PHE A 385 -14.41 4.37 -5.55
C PHE A 385 -14.70 3.83 -6.95
N GLN A 386 -15.93 3.35 -7.20
CA GLN A 386 -16.36 2.87 -8.52
C GLN A 386 -16.40 4.00 -9.55
N ARG A 387 -16.91 5.17 -9.19
CA ARG A 387 -16.92 6.35 -10.05
C ARG A 387 -15.50 6.82 -10.39
N ASP A 388 -14.57 6.75 -9.44
CA ASP A 388 -13.16 7.09 -9.66
C ASP A 388 -12.47 6.08 -10.57
N ALA A 389 -12.72 4.77 -10.36
CA ALA A 389 -12.15 3.69 -11.16
C ALA A 389 -12.62 3.66 -12.61
N ALA A 390 -13.80 4.26 -12.92
CA ALA A 390 -14.28 4.41 -14.29
C ALA A 390 -13.43 5.38 -15.14
N ARG A 391 -12.54 6.16 -14.52
CA ARG A 391 -11.67 7.12 -15.16
C ARG A 391 -10.26 6.56 -15.28
N ASN A 392 -9.65 6.65 -16.46
CA ASN A 392 -8.23 6.36 -16.61
C ASN A 392 -7.39 7.58 -16.22
N ARG A 393 -7.25 7.80 -14.91
CA ARG A 393 -6.56 8.96 -14.36
C ARG A 393 -5.06 8.96 -14.66
N PHE A 394 -4.46 7.82 -14.86
CA PHE A 394 -3.05 7.77 -15.26
C PHE A 394 -2.86 8.26 -16.69
N HIS A 395 -3.75 7.87 -17.62
CA HIS A 395 -3.74 8.44 -18.96
C HIS A 395 -4.03 9.95 -18.95
N GLU A 396 -5.00 10.41 -18.14
CA GLU A 396 -5.28 11.84 -17.96
C GLU A 396 -4.02 12.60 -17.48
N PHE A 397 -3.27 12.03 -16.53
CA PHE A 397 -1.99 12.58 -16.07
C PHE A 397 -0.95 12.65 -17.19
N LEU A 398 -0.76 11.56 -17.96
CA LEU A 398 0.21 11.55 -19.05
C LEU A 398 -0.07 12.61 -20.10
N LYS A 399 -1.33 12.91 -20.40
CA LYS A 399 -1.73 14.03 -21.27
C LYS A 399 -1.38 15.41 -20.70
N CYS A 400 -1.19 15.54 -19.40
CA CYS A 400 -0.71 16.79 -18.80
C CYS A 400 0.82 16.92 -18.86
N VAL A 401 1.54 15.80 -19.03
CA VAL A 401 3.01 15.75 -19.08
C VAL A 401 3.52 15.97 -20.50
N PHE A 402 2.82 15.40 -21.49
CA PHE A 402 3.21 15.38 -22.92
C PHE A 402 2.34 16.28 -23.77
#